data_1d8f4a854138dbfe066953695d2bc49e
#
_entry.id   1d8f4a854138dbfe066953695d2bc49e
#
_cell.length_a   1.000
_cell.length_b   1.000
_cell.length_c   1.000
_cell.angle_alpha   90.00
_cell.angle_beta   90.00
_cell.angle_gamma   90.00
#
_symmetry.space_group_name_H-M   'P 1'
#
loop_
_entity.id
_entity.type
_entity.pdbx_description
1 polymer ?
#
loop_
_entity_poly.entity_id
_entity_poly.type
_entity_poly.pdbx_seq_one_letter_code
_entity_poly.pdbx_strand_id
1 'polypeptide(L)'
;MARVVRFHEIGGPQVLKIEQLDVPPPGKGEVQIRVKALGLNRAESMFRRGEYIEQPDFPARIGYEAAGTVAAVGPGGEGFKVGDAVSTIPAFSMNHYGVYGDLVSAPVHAVAHHPASLSWEQAASIWMQYLTGYGALIDIADLKAGDTLVIPAASSSVGLAAIQIANRVGATPIALTRRGSKR
;
A
#
# COMPACT_ATOMS: atom_id res chain seq x y z
N MET A 1 6.56 7.32 22.44
CA MET A 1 7.46 6.57 21.50
C MET A 1 6.72 5.43 20.85
N ALA A 2 6.97 5.17 19.56
CA ALA A 2 6.41 4.06 18.79
C ALA A 2 7.53 3.27 18.11
N ARG A 3 7.33 1.97 17.89
CA ARG A 3 8.25 1.17 17.06
C ARG A 3 8.03 1.53 15.61
N VAL A 4 9.12 1.79 14.89
CA VAL A 4 9.11 2.14 13.46
C VAL A 4 10.23 1.36 12.77
N VAL A 5 9.94 0.83 11.59
CA VAL A 5 10.96 0.18 10.77
C VAL A 5 11.71 1.26 9.98
N ARG A 6 13.05 1.27 10.10
CA ARG A 6 13.94 2.17 9.37
C ARG A 6 15.15 1.42 8.83
N PHE A 7 15.84 2.06 7.91
CA PHE A 7 17.15 1.60 7.43
C PHE A 7 18.06 2.79 7.15
N HIS A 8 19.39 2.57 7.25
CA HIS A 8 20.41 3.61 7.23
C HIS A 8 21.35 3.50 6.03
N GLU A 9 21.19 2.44 5.25
CA GLU A 9 21.96 2.15 4.03
C GLU A 9 21.14 1.26 3.12
N ILE A 10 21.41 1.27 1.82
CA ILE A 10 20.79 0.31 0.89
C ILE A 10 21.34 -1.09 1.14
N GLY A 11 20.49 -2.11 0.92
CA GLY A 11 20.94 -3.48 1.13
C GLY A 11 19.85 -4.53 1.14
N GLY A 12 20.20 -5.71 1.63
CA GLY A 12 19.29 -6.84 1.85
C GLY A 12 18.36 -6.63 3.07
N PRO A 13 17.50 -7.59 3.42
CA PRO A 13 16.57 -7.46 4.54
C PRO A 13 17.23 -7.13 5.90
N GLN A 14 18.50 -7.47 6.06
CA GLN A 14 19.29 -7.25 7.28
C GLN A 14 19.52 -5.76 7.61
N VAL A 15 19.36 -4.85 6.65
CA VAL A 15 19.49 -3.41 6.93
C VAL A 15 18.27 -2.82 7.64
N LEU A 16 17.13 -3.53 7.63
CA LEU A 16 15.92 -3.09 8.31
C LEU A 16 16.10 -3.22 9.83
N LYS A 17 15.81 -2.14 10.54
CA LYS A 17 15.89 -2.05 12.00
C LYS A 17 14.57 -1.57 12.57
N ILE A 18 14.17 -2.13 13.71
CA ILE A 18 13.05 -1.61 14.50
C ILE A 18 13.62 -0.64 15.51
N GLU A 19 13.21 0.61 15.40
CA GLU A 19 13.66 1.71 16.27
C GLU A 19 12.50 2.31 17.05
N GLN A 20 12.78 2.84 18.24
CA GLN A 20 11.81 3.58 19.05
C GLN A 20 11.93 5.07 18.70
N LEU A 21 10.87 5.63 18.14
CA LEU A 21 10.82 7.02 17.75
C LEU A 21 9.64 7.74 18.39
N ASP A 22 9.81 9.01 18.69
CA ASP A 22 8.68 9.88 18.94
C ASP A 22 8.02 10.23 17.61
N VAL A 23 6.74 9.93 17.51
CA VAL A 23 5.91 10.32 16.38
C VAL A 23 5.19 11.59 16.77
N PRO A 24 5.52 12.74 16.15
CA PRO A 24 4.88 14.01 16.48
C PRO A 24 3.37 13.96 16.19
N PRO A 25 2.56 14.83 16.82
CA PRO A 25 1.16 15.00 16.43
C PRO A 25 1.04 15.29 14.93
N PRO A 26 -0.08 14.88 14.29
CA PRO A 26 -0.26 15.07 12.85
C PRO A 26 -0.33 16.57 12.52
N GLY A 27 0.37 16.94 11.45
CA GLY A 27 0.38 18.29 10.90
C GLY A 27 -0.88 18.62 10.10
N LYS A 28 -0.87 19.79 9.44
CA LYS A 28 -1.98 20.20 8.56
C LYS A 28 -2.14 19.23 7.40
N GLY A 29 -3.35 18.70 7.19
CA GLY A 29 -3.67 17.75 6.14
C GLY A 29 -3.16 16.34 6.41
N GLU A 30 -2.89 16.00 7.67
CA GLU A 30 -2.44 14.66 8.08
C GLU A 30 -3.40 14.01 9.07
N VAL A 31 -3.39 12.69 9.05
CA VAL A 31 -3.97 11.85 10.11
C VAL A 31 -2.90 10.95 10.69
N GLN A 32 -2.99 10.66 11.97
CA GLN A 32 -2.14 9.68 12.64
C GLN A 32 -2.92 8.38 12.82
N ILE A 33 -2.30 7.26 12.46
CA ILE A 33 -2.92 5.94 12.43
C ILE A 33 -2.19 5.02 13.39
N ARG A 34 -2.95 4.40 14.30
CA ARG A 34 -2.49 3.26 15.10
C ARG A 34 -2.64 2.00 14.26
N VAL A 35 -1.53 1.50 13.78
CA VAL A 35 -1.48 0.41 12.82
C VAL A 35 -1.88 -0.92 13.46
N LYS A 36 -2.65 -1.72 12.74
CA LYS A 36 -3.10 -3.07 13.09
C LYS A 36 -2.54 -4.12 12.14
N ALA A 37 -2.37 -3.77 10.87
CA ALA A 37 -1.78 -4.63 9.85
C ALA A 37 -0.99 -3.80 8.83
N LEU A 38 0.00 -4.43 8.23
CA LEU A 38 0.86 -3.86 7.19
C LEU A 38 0.73 -4.68 5.90
N GLY A 39 0.64 -4.01 4.76
CA GLY A 39 0.78 -4.62 3.44
C GLY A 39 2.24 -4.64 3.00
N LEU A 40 2.67 -5.75 2.40
CA LEU A 40 4.03 -5.94 1.90
C LEU A 40 4.03 -5.95 0.37
N ASN A 41 4.82 -5.08 -0.24
CA ASN A 41 4.87 -4.91 -1.68
C ASN A 41 6.29 -5.05 -2.24
N ARG A 42 6.41 -5.33 -3.54
CA ARG A 42 7.69 -5.36 -4.24
C ARG A 42 8.41 -4.01 -4.21
N ALA A 43 7.65 -2.92 -4.20
CA ALA A 43 8.14 -1.55 -4.16
C ALA A 43 9.09 -1.30 -2.98
N GLU A 44 8.71 -1.74 -1.76
CA GLU A 44 9.55 -1.58 -0.56
C GLU A 44 10.86 -2.36 -0.68
N SER A 45 10.82 -3.56 -1.28
CA SER A 45 12.03 -4.34 -1.52
C SER A 45 12.98 -3.65 -2.51
N MET A 46 12.43 -3.00 -3.53
CA MET A 46 13.22 -2.22 -4.51
C MET A 46 13.73 -0.92 -3.90
N PHE A 47 12.90 -0.20 -3.15
CA PHE A 47 13.28 1.04 -2.46
C PHE A 47 14.45 0.81 -1.50
N ARG A 48 14.36 -0.22 -0.66
CA ARG A 48 15.43 -0.59 0.26
C ARG A 48 16.76 -0.93 -0.43
N ARG A 49 16.73 -1.42 -1.68
CA ARG A 49 17.92 -1.73 -2.47
C ARG A 49 18.41 -0.58 -3.35
N GLY A 50 17.73 0.57 -3.33
CA GLY A 50 18.04 1.69 -4.24
C GLY A 50 17.68 1.41 -5.71
N GLU A 51 16.77 0.49 -5.96
CA GLU A 51 16.32 0.07 -7.29
C GLU A 51 14.92 0.61 -7.65
N TYR A 52 14.35 1.45 -6.79
CA TYR A 52 13.03 2.04 -7.00
C TYR A 52 13.14 3.41 -7.69
N ILE A 53 12.02 3.92 -8.21
CA ILE A 53 11.96 5.22 -8.88
C ILE A 53 12.37 6.38 -7.96
N GLU A 54 12.16 6.22 -6.65
CA GLU A 54 12.56 7.15 -5.61
C GLU A 54 13.74 6.57 -4.84
N GLN A 55 14.77 7.36 -4.60
CA GLN A 55 15.91 6.95 -3.78
C GLN A 55 15.63 7.20 -2.30
N PRO A 56 16.09 6.34 -1.38
CA PRO A 56 15.88 6.54 0.05
C PRO A 56 16.73 7.69 0.60
N ASP A 57 16.10 8.57 1.38
CA ASP A 57 16.76 9.61 2.18
C ASP A 57 17.05 9.06 3.58
N PHE A 58 18.33 8.83 3.89
CA PHE A 58 18.70 8.18 5.15
C PHE A 58 18.70 9.13 6.36
N PRO A 59 18.25 8.64 7.52
CA PRO A 59 17.68 7.32 7.82
C PRO A 59 16.25 7.20 7.29
N ALA A 60 16.03 6.27 6.36
CA ALA A 60 14.78 6.16 5.62
C ALA A 60 13.72 5.32 6.35
N ARG A 61 12.46 5.74 6.27
CA ARG A 61 11.28 4.93 6.61
C ARG A 61 10.88 4.09 5.40
N ILE A 62 9.93 3.17 5.58
CA ILE A 62 9.50 2.25 4.53
C ILE A 62 8.02 1.89 4.69
N GLY A 63 7.38 1.45 3.61
CA GLY A 63 6.01 0.93 3.59
C GLY A 63 5.00 1.89 2.97
N TYR A 64 4.13 1.32 2.13
CA TYR A 64 3.03 2.04 1.48
C TYR A 64 1.67 1.72 2.08
N GLU A 65 1.45 0.47 2.48
CA GLU A 65 0.14 0.01 2.91
C GLU A 65 0.11 -0.36 4.39
N ALA A 66 -0.85 0.23 5.08
CA ALA A 66 -1.19 -0.07 6.46
C ALA A 66 -2.70 0.06 6.64
N ALA A 67 -3.27 -0.71 7.56
CA ALA A 67 -4.61 -0.54 8.05
C ALA A 67 -4.60 -0.43 9.58
N GLY A 68 -5.50 0.38 10.11
CA GLY A 68 -5.56 0.62 11.54
C GLY A 68 -6.67 1.59 11.92
N THR A 69 -6.56 2.16 13.11
CA THR A 69 -7.51 3.15 13.61
C THR A 69 -6.88 4.54 13.67
N VAL A 70 -7.65 5.55 13.31
CA VAL A 70 -7.22 6.95 13.47
C VAL A 70 -6.96 7.22 14.95
N ALA A 71 -5.74 7.65 15.27
CA ALA A 71 -5.30 7.99 16.63
C ALA A 71 -5.38 9.49 16.91
N ALA A 72 -5.14 10.31 15.89
CA ALA A 72 -5.27 11.76 15.94
C ALA A 72 -5.52 12.33 14.54
N VAL A 73 -6.08 13.52 14.46
CA VAL A 73 -6.38 14.23 13.21
C VAL A 73 -5.76 15.62 13.29
N GLY A 74 -4.98 15.98 12.30
CA GLY A 74 -4.42 17.32 12.14
C GLY A 74 -5.41 18.29 11.51
N PRO A 75 -5.12 19.60 11.53
CA PRO A 75 -5.95 20.59 10.84
C PRO A 75 -6.10 20.25 9.35
N GLY A 76 -7.29 20.32 8.79
CA GLY A 76 -7.56 19.93 7.40
C GLY A 76 -7.89 18.45 7.22
N GLY A 77 -8.10 17.71 8.31
CA GLY A 77 -8.50 16.29 8.29
C GLY A 77 -9.98 16.03 8.60
N GLU A 78 -10.87 16.98 8.30
CA GLU A 78 -12.28 16.98 8.73
C GLU A 78 -13.10 15.77 8.22
N GLY A 79 -12.59 15.01 7.28
CA GLY A 79 -13.20 13.75 6.82
C GLY A 79 -12.97 12.56 7.75
N PHE A 80 -12.12 12.71 8.79
CA PHE A 80 -11.73 11.65 9.72
C PHE A 80 -11.96 12.04 11.17
N LYS A 81 -12.18 11.04 12.03
CA LYS A 81 -12.24 11.18 13.48
C LYS A 81 -11.49 10.06 14.17
N VAL A 82 -11.06 10.33 15.42
CA VAL A 82 -10.39 9.32 16.24
C VAL A 82 -11.27 8.09 16.39
N GLY A 83 -10.68 6.91 16.17
CA GLY A 83 -11.34 5.62 16.20
C GLY A 83 -11.84 5.11 14.84
N ASP A 84 -11.85 5.92 13.78
CA ASP A 84 -12.22 5.47 12.44
C ASP A 84 -11.30 4.36 11.95
N ALA A 85 -11.88 3.33 11.33
CA ALA A 85 -11.16 2.27 10.68
C ALA A 85 -10.72 2.73 9.28
N VAL A 86 -9.40 2.77 9.05
CA VAL A 86 -8.81 3.33 7.83
C VAL A 86 -7.68 2.48 7.30
N SER A 87 -7.39 2.64 6.02
CA SER A 87 -6.21 2.10 5.36
C SER A 87 -5.51 3.15 4.51
N THR A 88 -4.20 3.02 4.33
CA THR A 88 -3.40 3.94 3.53
C THR A 88 -3.40 3.55 2.07
N ILE A 89 -3.54 4.55 1.21
CA ILE A 89 -3.45 4.44 -0.25
C ILE A 89 -2.01 4.79 -0.64
N PRO A 90 -1.33 4.04 -1.53
CA PRO A 90 0.06 4.30 -1.94
C PRO A 90 0.15 5.53 -2.87
N ALA A 91 -0.21 6.70 -2.36
CA ALA A 91 -0.25 8.00 -3.05
C ALA A 91 0.65 9.03 -2.35
N PHE A 92 1.78 8.59 -1.79
CA PHE A 92 2.77 9.42 -1.08
C PHE A 92 4.18 8.87 -1.29
N SER A 93 5.19 9.69 -0.96
CA SER A 93 6.59 9.27 -0.89
C SER A 93 6.88 8.49 0.40
N MET A 94 7.57 7.35 0.30
CA MET A 94 8.06 6.62 1.47
C MET A 94 9.07 7.41 2.29
N ASN A 95 9.81 8.34 1.68
CA ASN A 95 10.74 9.22 2.40
C ASN A 95 10.02 10.11 3.40
N HIS A 96 8.78 10.52 3.09
CA HIS A 96 7.98 11.37 3.98
C HIS A 96 7.04 10.58 4.89
N TYR A 97 6.39 9.53 4.37
CA TYR A 97 5.28 8.84 5.02
C TYR A 97 5.40 7.32 5.06
N GLY A 98 6.60 6.78 5.22
CA GLY A 98 6.78 5.33 5.38
C GLY A 98 5.96 4.78 6.55
N VAL A 99 5.06 3.80 6.29
CA VAL A 99 4.03 3.37 7.24
C VAL A 99 4.34 2.12 8.04
N TYR A 100 5.55 1.56 7.92
CA TYR A 100 5.91 0.41 8.74
C TYR A 100 6.25 0.85 10.18
N GLY A 101 5.27 0.76 11.06
CA GLY A 101 5.37 1.13 12.46
C GLY A 101 4.07 0.94 13.23
N ASP A 102 4.12 1.06 14.56
CA ASP A 102 2.94 0.95 15.43
C ASP A 102 2.01 2.18 15.35
N LEU A 103 2.62 3.35 15.13
CA LEU A 103 1.95 4.64 15.02
C LEU A 103 2.62 5.42 13.90
N VAL A 104 1.85 5.86 12.92
CA VAL A 104 2.36 6.52 11.71
C VAL A 104 1.46 7.69 11.33
N SER A 105 2.02 8.70 10.66
CA SER A 105 1.25 9.77 10.03
C SER A 105 1.12 9.51 8.53
N ALA A 106 -0.02 9.89 7.95
CA ALA A 106 -0.27 9.82 6.52
C ALA A 106 -1.06 11.05 6.06
N PRO A 107 -0.88 11.53 4.81
CA PRO A 107 -1.63 12.66 4.30
C PRO A 107 -3.08 12.24 4.05
N VAL A 108 -4.05 13.09 4.37
CA VAL A 108 -5.49 12.78 4.29
C VAL A 108 -5.94 12.29 2.91
N HIS A 109 -5.33 12.80 1.82
CA HIS A 109 -5.65 12.37 0.46
C HIS A 109 -5.21 10.92 0.15
N ALA A 110 -4.35 10.36 0.98
CA ALA A 110 -3.84 9.00 0.85
C ALA A 110 -4.35 8.07 1.97
N VAL A 111 -5.50 8.40 2.55
CA VAL A 111 -6.16 7.58 3.57
C VAL A 111 -7.63 7.41 3.20
N ALA A 112 -8.14 6.20 3.35
CA ALA A 112 -9.54 5.89 3.09
C ALA A 112 -10.13 5.07 4.25
N HIS A 113 -11.42 5.32 4.52
CA HIS A 113 -12.20 4.39 5.32
C HIS A 113 -12.33 3.06 4.59
N HIS A 114 -12.33 1.96 5.31
CA HIS A 114 -12.60 0.65 4.73
C HIS A 114 -13.85 0.02 5.37
N PRO A 115 -14.57 -0.84 4.62
CA PRO A 115 -15.75 -1.53 5.15
C PRO A 115 -15.39 -2.40 6.36
N ALA A 116 -16.28 -2.43 7.36
CA ALA A 116 -16.12 -3.28 8.55
C ALA A 116 -16.09 -4.79 8.24
N SER A 117 -16.50 -5.19 7.02
CA SER A 117 -16.41 -6.56 6.53
C SER A 117 -15.00 -7.02 6.17
N LEU A 118 -14.06 -6.09 6.02
CA LEU A 118 -12.65 -6.41 5.77
C LEU A 118 -11.91 -6.60 7.10
N SER A 119 -11.09 -7.65 7.20
CA SER A 119 -10.10 -7.74 8.27
C SER A 119 -9.02 -6.66 8.09
N TRP A 120 -8.23 -6.40 9.14
CA TRP A 120 -7.13 -5.44 9.05
C TRP A 120 -6.10 -5.85 7.99
N GLU A 121 -5.81 -7.14 7.88
CA GLU A 121 -4.88 -7.69 6.88
C GLU A 121 -5.42 -7.52 5.46
N GLN A 122 -6.72 -7.75 5.25
CA GLN A 122 -7.36 -7.49 3.97
C GLN A 122 -7.30 -6.01 3.61
N ALA A 123 -7.68 -5.12 4.54
CA ALA A 123 -7.67 -3.68 4.33
C ALA A 123 -6.25 -3.12 4.06
N ALA A 124 -5.21 -3.74 4.65
CA ALA A 124 -3.82 -3.34 4.45
C ALA A 124 -3.20 -3.88 3.13
N SER A 125 -3.91 -4.70 2.36
CA SER A 125 -3.34 -5.39 1.20
C SER A 125 -4.13 -5.23 -0.11
N ILE A 126 -5.04 -4.24 -0.17
CA ILE A 126 -5.91 -4.08 -1.34
C ILE A 126 -5.47 -2.96 -2.29
N TRP A 127 -4.89 -1.88 -1.77
CA TRP A 127 -4.72 -0.67 -2.57
C TRP A 127 -3.66 -0.82 -3.66
N MET A 128 -2.45 -1.27 -3.31
CA MET A 128 -1.35 -1.35 -4.26
C MET A 128 -1.71 -2.20 -5.48
N GLN A 129 -2.26 -3.39 -5.26
CA GLN A 129 -2.57 -4.31 -6.34
C GLN A 129 -3.75 -3.85 -7.19
N TYR A 130 -4.84 -3.35 -6.56
CA TYR A 130 -6.03 -2.95 -7.31
C TYR A 130 -5.86 -1.61 -8.01
N LEU A 131 -5.19 -0.62 -7.41
CA LEU A 131 -4.91 0.65 -8.08
C LEU A 131 -3.98 0.46 -9.27
N THR A 132 -2.93 -0.38 -9.13
CA THR A 132 -2.04 -0.72 -10.25
C THR A 132 -2.82 -1.39 -11.38
N GLY A 133 -3.66 -2.37 -11.06
CA GLY A 133 -4.49 -3.06 -12.05
C GLY A 133 -5.55 -2.14 -12.66
N TYR A 134 -6.26 -1.36 -11.86
CA TYR A 134 -7.31 -0.46 -12.31
C TYR A 134 -6.77 0.63 -13.24
N GLY A 135 -5.74 1.34 -12.80
CA GLY A 135 -5.13 2.40 -13.60
C GLY A 135 -4.63 1.89 -14.96
N ALA A 136 -3.96 0.74 -14.98
CA ALA A 136 -3.48 0.16 -16.22
C ALA A 136 -4.62 -0.33 -17.14
N LEU A 137 -5.60 -1.03 -16.60
CA LEU A 137 -6.61 -1.73 -17.39
C LEU A 137 -7.82 -0.85 -17.73
N ILE A 138 -8.28 -0.03 -16.79
CA ILE A 138 -9.49 0.79 -16.96
C ILE A 138 -9.13 2.17 -17.46
N ASP A 139 -8.25 2.91 -16.74
CA ASP A 139 -7.99 4.32 -17.07
C ASP A 139 -7.13 4.47 -18.34
N ILE A 140 -6.17 3.58 -18.56
CA ILE A 140 -5.23 3.67 -19.69
C ILE A 140 -5.66 2.80 -20.86
N ALA A 141 -5.93 1.50 -20.64
CA ALA A 141 -6.23 0.54 -21.70
C ALA A 141 -7.71 0.52 -22.10
N ASP A 142 -8.61 1.16 -21.34
CA ASP A 142 -10.06 1.20 -21.58
C ASP A 142 -10.67 -0.20 -21.79
N LEU A 143 -10.28 -1.16 -20.93
CA LEU A 143 -10.69 -2.57 -20.99
C LEU A 143 -12.22 -2.70 -20.87
N LYS A 144 -12.83 -3.41 -21.82
CA LYS A 144 -14.30 -3.52 -21.98
C LYS A 144 -14.77 -4.98 -22.01
N ALA A 145 -16.07 -5.13 -21.89
CA ALA A 145 -16.75 -6.41 -22.10
C ALA A 145 -16.46 -6.97 -23.50
N GLY A 146 -16.10 -8.24 -23.56
CA GLY A 146 -15.74 -8.93 -24.80
C GLY A 146 -14.25 -8.86 -25.16
N ASP A 147 -13.46 -8.01 -24.51
CA ASP A 147 -12.01 -7.99 -24.70
C ASP A 147 -11.33 -9.24 -24.14
N THR A 148 -10.13 -9.53 -24.63
CA THR A 148 -9.28 -10.59 -24.10
C THR A 148 -8.02 -9.98 -23.48
N LEU A 149 -7.77 -10.29 -22.20
CA LEU A 149 -6.64 -9.80 -21.43
C LEU A 149 -5.65 -10.93 -21.14
N VAL A 150 -4.43 -10.86 -21.70
CA VAL A 150 -3.35 -11.80 -21.38
C VAL A 150 -2.54 -11.27 -20.19
N ILE A 151 -2.46 -12.05 -19.11
CA ILE A 151 -1.83 -11.65 -17.85
C ILE A 151 -0.58 -12.50 -17.61
N PRO A 152 0.63 -11.99 -17.86
CA PRO A 152 1.85 -12.66 -17.45
C PRO A 152 2.00 -12.59 -15.92
N ALA A 153 2.62 -13.61 -15.32
CA ALA A 153 2.75 -13.72 -13.86
C ALA A 153 1.40 -13.61 -13.10
N ALA A 154 0.36 -14.23 -13.62
CA ALA A 154 -1.02 -14.12 -13.12
C ALA A 154 -1.21 -14.52 -11.64
N SER A 155 -0.26 -15.24 -11.04
CA SER A 155 -0.26 -15.58 -9.60
C SER A 155 0.37 -14.49 -8.70
N SER A 156 0.78 -13.34 -9.27
CA SER A 156 1.18 -12.17 -8.47
C SER A 156 -0.05 -11.43 -7.92
N SER A 157 0.14 -10.58 -6.91
CA SER A 157 -0.95 -9.79 -6.34
C SER A 157 -1.65 -8.92 -7.40
N VAL A 158 -0.89 -8.22 -8.25
CA VAL A 158 -1.44 -7.43 -9.36
C VAL A 158 -2.11 -8.34 -10.41
N GLY A 159 -1.55 -9.52 -10.70
CA GLY A 159 -2.16 -10.49 -11.62
C GLY A 159 -3.52 -10.98 -11.12
N LEU A 160 -3.65 -11.28 -9.83
CA LEU A 160 -4.93 -11.66 -9.22
C LEU A 160 -5.95 -10.52 -9.25
N ALA A 161 -5.53 -9.28 -8.98
CA ALA A 161 -6.38 -8.11 -9.09
C ALA A 161 -6.82 -7.89 -10.56
N ALA A 162 -5.91 -8.02 -11.53
CA ALA A 162 -6.21 -7.89 -12.95
C ALA A 162 -7.26 -8.92 -13.43
N ILE A 163 -7.17 -10.18 -12.96
CA ILE A 163 -8.18 -11.21 -13.25
C ILE A 163 -9.56 -10.78 -12.72
N GLN A 164 -9.63 -10.28 -11.49
CA GLN A 164 -10.89 -9.85 -10.89
C GLN A 164 -11.48 -8.62 -11.59
N ILE A 165 -10.62 -7.65 -11.95
CA ILE A 165 -11.03 -6.46 -12.72
C ILE A 165 -11.57 -6.89 -14.10
N ALA A 166 -10.85 -7.75 -14.83
CA ALA A 166 -11.29 -8.24 -16.13
C ALA A 166 -12.66 -8.93 -16.04
N ASN A 167 -12.83 -9.85 -15.10
CA ASN A 167 -14.12 -10.52 -14.87
C ASN A 167 -15.23 -9.51 -14.52
N ARG A 168 -14.91 -8.49 -13.73
CA ARG A 168 -15.89 -7.46 -13.31
C ARG A 168 -16.43 -6.65 -14.49
N VAL A 169 -15.59 -6.35 -15.49
CA VAL A 169 -16.00 -5.59 -16.68
C VAL A 169 -16.51 -6.48 -17.82
N GLY A 170 -16.47 -7.81 -17.67
CA GLY A 170 -16.92 -8.75 -18.71
C GLY A 170 -15.86 -9.08 -19.77
N ALA A 171 -14.58 -8.80 -19.49
CA ALA A 171 -13.46 -9.21 -20.32
C ALA A 171 -13.02 -10.66 -19.98
N THR A 172 -12.34 -11.32 -20.89
CA THR A 172 -11.83 -12.70 -20.71
C THR A 172 -10.36 -12.67 -20.29
N PRO A 173 -10.00 -12.99 -19.03
CA PRO A 173 -8.61 -13.05 -18.61
C PRO A 173 -7.97 -14.39 -19.00
N ILE A 174 -6.80 -14.34 -19.64
CA ILE A 174 -5.94 -15.49 -19.92
C ILE A 174 -4.72 -15.40 -18.99
N ALA A 175 -4.71 -16.28 -17.97
CA ALA A 175 -3.67 -16.30 -16.95
C ALA A 175 -2.47 -17.15 -17.39
N LEU A 176 -1.28 -16.53 -17.50
CA LEU A 176 -0.04 -17.24 -17.80
C LEU A 176 0.73 -17.54 -16.50
N THR A 177 1.11 -18.81 -16.32
CA THR A 177 1.93 -19.26 -15.20
C THR A 177 3.14 -20.05 -15.68
N ARG A 178 4.23 -20.00 -14.93
CA ARG A 178 5.46 -20.73 -15.29
C ARG A 178 5.37 -22.25 -15.07
N ARG A 179 4.44 -22.72 -14.26
CA ARG A 179 4.26 -24.16 -13.94
C ARG A 179 2.78 -24.53 -14.01
N GLY A 180 2.48 -25.68 -14.62
CA GLY A 180 1.13 -26.20 -14.75
C GLY A 180 0.43 -26.53 -13.42
N SER A 181 1.21 -26.75 -12.33
CA SER A 181 0.69 -26.98 -10.97
C SER A 181 0.08 -25.75 -10.29
N LYS A 182 0.07 -24.59 -10.96
CA LYS A 182 -0.57 -23.34 -10.47
C LYS A 182 -1.91 -23.05 -11.18
N ARG A 183 -2.58 -24.08 -11.65
CA ARG A 183 -3.93 -23.96 -12.21
C ARG A 183 -4.97 -23.79 -11.12
#